data_d0fd4e3fbc5652126c1b3c06ba73dce6
#
_entry.id   d0fd4e3fbc5652126c1b3c06ba73dce6
#
_cell.length_a   1.000
_cell.length_b   1.000
_cell.length_c   1.000
_cell.angle_alpha   90.00
_cell.angle_beta   90.00
_cell.angle_gamma   90.00
#
_symmetry.space_group_name_H-M   'P 1'
#
loop_
_entity.id
_entity.type
_entity.pdbx_description
1 polymer ?
#
loop_
_entity_poly.entity_id
_entity_poly.type
_entity_poly.pdbx_seq_one_letter_code
_entity_poly.pdbx_strand_id
1 'polypeptide(L)'
;FESGAHRVQRVPETEAQGRIHTSTCTVAVLPEVEAIDEIEINPADLKIDTFRASGAGGQHVNTTDSAVRVTHIPTGVVVACQEERSQHKNKAKALKMLRARILAHAQEQQRSKEAQARKEQVGTGERSEKIRTYNYPQNRVTDHQVDLTLQKLEFVMLGDLDEIIDAIQDQDRKQ
;
A
#
# COMPACT_ATOMS: atom_id res chain seq x y z
N PHE A 1 -15.55 -0.93 10.30
CA PHE A 1 -16.11 0.04 11.26
C PHE A 1 -15.06 0.61 12.23
N GLU A 2 -13.89 -0.04 12.39
CA GLU A 2 -12.81 0.44 13.26
C GLU A 2 -11.81 1.38 12.56
N SER A 3 -11.87 1.52 11.26
CA SER A 3 -10.96 2.39 10.50
C SER A 3 -11.32 3.86 10.70
N GLY A 4 -10.32 4.68 10.98
CA GLY A 4 -10.49 6.13 11.16
C GLY A 4 -9.71 6.70 12.33
N ALA A 5 -10.11 7.88 12.79
CA ALA A 5 -9.46 8.60 13.88
C ALA A 5 -10.10 8.29 15.23
N HIS A 6 -9.33 7.81 16.19
CA HIS A 6 -9.73 7.55 17.56
C HIS A 6 -9.13 8.61 18.49
N ARG A 7 -9.96 9.30 19.25
CA ARG A 7 -9.55 10.33 20.20
C ARG A 7 -9.37 9.75 21.59
N VAL A 8 -8.23 10.01 22.22
CA VAL A 8 -7.91 9.57 23.58
C VAL A 8 -7.73 10.78 24.49
N GLN A 9 -8.41 10.78 25.63
CA GLN A 9 -8.30 11.77 26.69
C GLN A 9 -7.79 11.08 27.95
N ARG A 10 -6.53 11.35 28.33
CA ARG A 10 -5.89 10.77 29.52
C ARG A 10 -4.84 11.73 30.07
N VAL A 11 -4.42 11.50 31.29
CA VAL A 11 -3.21 12.09 31.86
C VAL A 11 -2.03 11.22 31.40
N PRO A 12 -1.10 11.71 30.55
CA PRO A 12 0.08 10.95 30.13
C PRO A 12 1.03 10.72 31.32
N GLU A 13 1.84 9.68 31.25
CA GLU A 13 2.88 9.40 32.26
C GLU A 13 3.93 10.51 32.36
N THR A 14 4.14 11.25 31.29
CA THR A 14 5.07 12.38 31.21
C THR A 14 4.52 13.68 31.79
N GLU A 15 3.24 13.72 32.19
CA GLU A 15 2.58 14.92 32.71
C GLU A 15 2.71 15.00 34.23
N ALA A 16 3.51 15.95 34.72
CA ALA A 16 3.82 16.12 36.13
C ALA A 16 2.70 16.83 36.95
N GLN A 17 1.79 17.57 36.29
CA GLN A 17 0.75 18.40 36.96
C GLN A 17 -0.64 17.76 36.88
N GLY A 18 -0.76 16.52 36.42
CA GLY A 18 -2.02 15.81 36.33
C GLY A 18 -3.02 16.36 35.30
N ARG A 19 -2.58 17.13 34.34
CA ARG A 19 -3.43 17.69 33.29
C ARG A 19 -3.87 16.64 32.29
N ILE A 20 -5.13 16.68 31.90
CA ILE A 20 -5.69 15.80 30.87
C ILE A 20 -5.22 16.30 29.50
N HIS A 21 -4.55 15.42 28.74
CA HIS A 21 -4.17 15.66 27.36
C HIS A 21 -5.10 14.91 26.40
N THR A 22 -5.33 15.51 25.23
CA THR A 22 -6.09 14.89 24.15
C THR A 22 -5.14 14.53 23.03
N SER A 23 -5.10 13.25 22.67
CA SER A 23 -4.34 12.73 21.53
C SER A 23 -5.26 12.02 20.55
N THR A 24 -4.77 11.81 19.32
CA THR A 24 -5.46 11.08 18.27
C THR A 24 -4.58 9.91 17.83
N CYS A 25 -5.21 8.74 17.68
CA CYS A 25 -4.64 7.55 17.08
C CYS A 25 -5.44 7.24 15.83
N THR A 26 -4.79 6.88 14.75
CA THR A 26 -5.45 6.49 13.50
C THR A 26 -5.34 5.00 13.29
N VAL A 27 -6.44 4.38 12.89
CA VAL A 27 -6.54 2.95 12.59
C VAL A 27 -6.88 2.77 11.12
N ALA A 28 -6.13 1.90 10.44
CA ALA A 28 -6.45 1.47 9.09
C ALA A 28 -6.58 -0.05 9.08
N VAL A 29 -7.65 -0.55 8.50
CA VAL A 29 -7.90 -1.99 8.33
C VAL A 29 -7.75 -2.31 6.85
N LEU A 30 -6.75 -3.10 6.52
CA LEU A 30 -6.43 -3.50 5.16
C LEU A 30 -6.52 -5.02 5.05
N PRO A 31 -7.05 -5.56 3.94
CA PRO A 31 -6.99 -6.99 3.70
C PRO A 31 -5.52 -7.41 3.52
N GLU A 32 -5.17 -8.58 4.02
CA GLU A 32 -3.88 -9.20 3.72
C GLU A 32 -3.89 -9.63 2.26
N VAL A 33 -2.93 -9.12 1.48
CA VAL A 33 -2.78 -9.43 0.07
C VAL A 33 -1.52 -10.25 -0.11
N GLU A 34 -1.61 -11.33 -0.88
CA GLU A 34 -0.43 -12.15 -1.22
C GLU A 34 0.59 -11.32 -1.99
N ALA A 35 1.87 -11.51 -1.64
CA ALA A 35 2.96 -10.87 -2.35
C ALA A 35 3.05 -11.37 -3.79
N ILE A 36 3.25 -10.46 -4.73
CA ILE A 36 3.51 -10.82 -6.12
C ILE A 36 5.01 -11.15 -6.25
N ASP A 37 5.33 -12.45 -6.26
CA ASP A 37 6.71 -12.91 -6.32
C ASP A 37 7.14 -13.27 -7.75
N GLU A 38 6.22 -13.67 -8.60
CA GLU A 38 6.48 -14.08 -9.98
C GLU A 38 5.45 -13.54 -10.95
N ILE A 39 5.90 -13.24 -12.17
CA ILE A 39 5.02 -12.87 -13.28
C ILE A 39 5.37 -13.74 -14.47
N GLU A 40 4.38 -14.46 -14.97
CA GLU A 40 4.48 -15.14 -16.26
C GLU A 40 4.26 -14.14 -17.39
N ILE A 41 5.23 -14.10 -18.33
CA ILE A 41 5.14 -13.25 -19.51
C ILE A 41 4.87 -14.17 -20.71
N ASN A 42 3.74 -13.94 -21.38
CA ASN A 42 3.43 -14.63 -22.61
C ASN A 42 4.35 -14.16 -23.73
N PRO A 43 5.08 -15.06 -24.42
CA PRO A 43 5.92 -14.69 -25.53
C PRO A 43 5.20 -13.97 -26.70
N ALA A 44 3.89 -14.21 -26.85
CA ALA A 44 3.07 -13.55 -27.87
C ALA A 44 2.89 -12.04 -27.61
N ASP A 45 3.02 -11.60 -26.34
CA ASP A 45 2.89 -10.20 -25.93
C ASP A 45 4.21 -9.43 -26.04
N LEU A 46 5.27 -10.09 -26.55
CA LEU A 46 6.59 -9.50 -26.70
C LEU A 46 6.88 -9.10 -28.14
N LYS A 47 7.21 -7.84 -28.34
CA LYS A 47 7.83 -7.37 -29.58
C LYS A 47 9.34 -7.27 -29.39
N ILE A 48 10.09 -7.97 -30.21
CA ILE A 48 11.55 -8.02 -30.15
C ILE A 48 12.11 -7.38 -31.43
N ASP A 49 12.84 -6.29 -31.26
CA ASP A 49 13.51 -5.56 -32.32
C ASP A 49 15.02 -5.65 -32.11
N THR A 50 15.76 -5.84 -33.22
CA THR A 50 17.23 -5.80 -33.22
C THR A 50 17.72 -4.50 -33.84
N PHE A 51 18.83 -3.98 -33.32
CA PHE A 51 19.43 -2.76 -33.85
C PHE A 51 20.94 -2.76 -33.62
N ARG A 52 21.64 -1.82 -34.27
CA ARG A 52 23.07 -1.66 -34.06
C ARG A 52 23.39 -1.08 -32.69
N ALA A 53 24.35 -1.68 -32.01
CA ALA A 53 24.86 -1.12 -30.78
C ALA A 53 25.54 0.22 -31.04
N SER A 54 25.33 1.18 -30.16
CA SER A 54 25.99 2.49 -30.19
C SER A 54 27.09 2.52 -29.10
N GLY A 55 28.28 2.97 -29.46
CA GLY A 55 29.39 3.14 -28.51
C GLY A 55 30.77 3.08 -29.19
N ALA A 56 31.81 3.33 -28.39
CA ALA A 56 33.19 3.18 -28.84
C ALA A 56 33.47 1.70 -29.06
N GLY A 57 33.62 1.31 -30.32
CA GLY A 57 33.90 -0.07 -30.73
C GLY A 57 34.48 -0.15 -32.15
N GLY A 58 35.07 -1.31 -32.42
CA GLY A 58 35.63 -1.59 -33.77
C GLY A 58 34.58 -1.96 -34.81
N GLN A 59 35.00 -2.56 -35.91
CA GLN A 59 34.17 -2.88 -37.05
C GLN A 59 32.90 -3.70 -36.75
N HIS A 60 32.96 -4.61 -35.76
CA HIS A 60 31.83 -5.44 -35.34
C HIS A 60 30.66 -4.62 -34.78
N VAL A 61 30.91 -3.59 -33.96
CA VAL A 61 29.87 -2.73 -33.37
C VAL A 61 29.13 -1.94 -34.44
N ASN A 62 29.84 -1.56 -35.51
CA ASN A 62 29.31 -0.71 -36.56
C ASN A 62 28.61 -1.51 -37.69
N THR A 63 28.79 -2.83 -37.74
CA THR A 63 28.27 -3.66 -38.88
C THR A 63 27.21 -4.67 -38.43
N THR A 64 27.16 -5.04 -37.17
CA THR A 64 26.28 -6.13 -36.69
C THR A 64 25.16 -5.61 -35.79
N ASP A 65 23.92 -6.00 -36.07
CA ASP A 65 22.74 -5.69 -35.23
C ASP A 65 22.71 -6.60 -33.97
N SER A 66 23.66 -6.37 -33.07
CA SER A 66 23.81 -7.16 -31.84
C SER A 66 22.93 -6.67 -30.67
N ALA A 67 22.49 -5.43 -30.69
CA ALA A 67 21.62 -4.86 -29.68
C ALA A 67 20.18 -5.34 -29.86
N VAL A 68 19.51 -5.59 -28.72
CA VAL A 68 18.14 -6.10 -28.69
C VAL A 68 17.25 -5.18 -27.84
N ARG A 69 16.11 -4.81 -28.38
CA ARG A 69 15.03 -4.10 -27.69
C ARG A 69 13.84 -5.04 -27.56
N VAL A 70 13.35 -5.19 -26.37
CA VAL A 70 12.15 -5.98 -26.07
C VAL A 70 11.08 -5.04 -25.50
N THR A 71 9.92 -5.08 -26.13
CA THR A 71 8.74 -4.31 -25.71
C THR A 71 7.66 -5.26 -25.26
N HIS A 72 7.14 -5.09 -24.08
CA HIS A 72 5.94 -5.79 -23.61
C HIS A 72 4.71 -4.97 -24.00
N ILE A 73 3.93 -5.48 -24.95
CA ILE A 73 2.82 -4.74 -25.57
C ILE A 73 1.75 -4.31 -24.56
N PRO A 74 1.27 -5.20 -23.63
CA PRO A 74 0.19 -4.83 -22.72
C PRO A 74 0.56 -3.73 -21.71
N THR A 75 1.81 -3.72 -21.22
CA THR A 75 2.26 -2.73 -20.22
C THR A 75 3.00 -1.55 -20.82
N GLY A 76 3.41 -1.64 -22.09
CA GLY A 76 4.23 -0.63 -22.74
C GLY A 76 5.67 -0.53 -22.22
N VAL A 77 6.10 -1.47 -21.37
CA VAL A 77 7.47 -1.48 -20.83
C VAL A 77 8.46 -1.87 -21.90
N VAL A 78 9.49 -1.05 -22.08
CA VAL A 78 10.56 -1.25 -23.06
C VAL A 78 11.90 -1.43 -22.37
N VAL A 79 12.66 -2.43 -22.81
CA VAL A 79 14.01 -2.70 -22.33
C VAL A 79 14.94 -2.89 -23.53
N ALA A 80 16.09 -2.25 -23.53
CA ALA A 80 17.14 -2.44 -24.52
C ALA A 80 18.42 -2.95 -23.84
N CYS A 81 19.09 -3.89 -24.50
CA CYS A 81 20.38 -4.43 -24.05
C CYS A 81 21.35 -4.47 -25.24
N GLN A 82 22.55 -3.90 -25.04
CA GLN A 82 23.61 -3.83 -26.03
C GLN A 82 25.01 -4.13 -25.47
N GLU A 83 25.07 -4.72 -24.28
CA GLU A 83 26.32 -4.89 -23.53
C GLU A 83 27.18 -6.02 -24.07
N GLU A 84 26.56 -7.02 -24.67
CA GLU A 84 27.24 -8.21 -25.18
C GLU A 84 27.40 -8.15 -26.71
N ARG A 85 28.45 -8.81 -27.22
CA ARG A 85 28.65 -8.95 -28.69
C ARG A 85 27.63 -9.91 -29.30
N SER A 86 27.08 -10.82 -28.52
CA SER A 86 26.12 -11.82 -28.99
C SER A 86 24.68 -11.31 -28.83
N GLN A 87 23.94 -11.27 -29.92
CA GLN A 87 22.52 -10.94 -29.97
C GLN A 87 21.69 -11.87 -29.07
N HIS A 88 22.00 -13.18 -29.04
CA HIS A 88 21.29 -14.13 -28.17
C HIS A 88 21.49 -13.84 -26.67
N LYS A 89 22.71 -13.46 -26.27
CA LYS A 89 23.01 -13.09 -24.89
C LYS A 89 22.30 -11.79 -24.53
N ASN A 90 22.28 -10.78 -25.42
CA ASN A 90 21.54 -9.54 -25.21
C ASN A 90 20.04 -9.80 -25.11
N LYS A 91 19.48 -10.69 -25.93
CA LYS A 91 18.06 -11.08 -25.87
C LYS A 91 17.72 -11.72 -24.51
N ALA A 92 18.51 -12.69 -24.04
CA ALA A 92 18.29 -13.35 -22.75
C ALA A 92 18.37 -12.34 -21.59
N LYS A 93 19.35 -11.43 -21.63
CA LYS A 93 19.52 -10.38 -20.62
C LYS A 93 18.38 -9.37 -20.66
N ALA A 94 17.96 -8.94 -21.84
CA ALA A 94 16.82 -8.04 -22.00
C ALA A 94 15.52 -8.64 -21.47
N LEU A 95 15.26 -9.93 -21.72
CA LEU A 95 14.10 -10.63 -21.17
C LEU A 95 14.13 -10.72 -19.63
N LYS A 96 15.30 -11.00 -19.05
CA LYS A 96 15.47 -11.00 -17.59
C LYS A 96 15.21 -9.62 -16.99
N MET A 97 15.75 -8.57 -17.61
CA MET A 97 15.52 -7.19 -17.17
C MET A 97 14.05 -6.78 -17.34
N LEU A 98 13.39 -7.22 -18.41
CA LEU A 98 11.96 -6.95 -18.63
C LEU A 98 11.11 -7.57 -17.54
N ARG A 99 11.34 -8.86 -17.20
CA ARG A 99 10.64 -9.53 -16.11
C ARG A 99 10.77 -8.77 -14.79
N ALA A 100 12.00 -8.38 -14.45
CA ALA A 100 12.25 -7.62 -13.23
C ALA A 100 11.52 -6.26 -13.21
N ARG A 101 11.47 -5.54 -14.34
CA ARG A 101 10.76 -4.26 -14.44
C ARG A 101 9.25 -4.42 -14.35
N ILE A 102 8.67 -5.43 -15.02
CA ILE A 102 7.22 -5.68 -14.95
C ILE A 102 6.83 -6.09 -13.54
N LEU A 103 7.62 -6.95 -12.86
CA LEU A 103 7.41 -7.34 -11.47
C LEU A 103 7.46 -6.10 -10.55
N ALA A 104 8.49 -5.29 -10.66
CA ALA A 104 8.63 -4.06 -9.88
C ALA A 104 7.44 -3.11 -10.10
N HIS A 105 6.98 -2.96 -11.34
CA HIS A 105 5.82 -2.13 -11.66
C HIS A 105 4.52 -2.67 -11.05
N ALA A 106 4.30 -3.99 -11.08
CA ALA A 106 3.15 -4.62 -10.47
C ALA A 106 3.15 -4.46 -8.94
N GLN A 107 4.31 -4.67 -8.30
CA GLN A 107 4.48 -4.45 -6.86
C GLN A 107 4.25 -2.99 -6.47
N GLU A 108 4.74 -2.04 -7.27
CA GLU A 108 4.53 -0.62 -7.00
C GLU A 108 3.05 -0.22 -7.16
N GLN A 109 2.35 -0.77 -8.16
CA GLN A 109 0.91 -0.56 -8.29
C GLN A 109 0.12 -1.10 -7.10
N GLN A 110 0.49 -2.28 -6.59
CA GLN A 110 -0.12 -2.86 -5.40
C GLN A 110 0.10 -1.96 -4.19
N ARG A 111 1.35 -1.55 -3.94
CA ARG A 111 1.71 -0.63 -2.84
C ARG A 111 0.97 0.71 -2.93
N SER A 112 0.85 1.25 -4.14
CA SER A 112 0.14 2.50 -4.37
C SER A 112 -1.36 2.37 -4.03
N LYS A 113 -2.00 1.27 -4.43
CA LYS A 113 -3.41 0.98 -4.07
C LYS A 113 -3.59 0.83 -2.56
N GLU A 114 -2.70 0.10 -1.89
CA GLU A 114 -2.73 -0.06 -0.43
C GLU A 114 -2.52 1.28 0.29
N ALA A 115 -1.56 2.09 -0.18
CA ALA A 115 -1.31 3.42 0.38
C ALA A 115 -2.51 4.36 0.18
N GLN A 116 -3.17 4.31 -0.98
CA GLN A 116 -4.38 5.06 -1.26
C GLN A 116 -5.52 4.63 -0.36
N ALA A 117 -5.80 3.33 -0.24
CA ALA A 117 -6.84 2.80 0.63
C ALA A 117 -6.60 3.17 2.11
N ARG A 118 -5.34 3.10 2.56
CA ARG A 118 -4.96 3.55 3.91
C ARG A 118 -5.23 5.03 4.11
N LYS A 119 -4.84 5.86 3.14
CA LYS A 119 -5.04 7.32 3.19
C LYS A 119 -6.53 7.68 3.25
N GLU A 120 -7.36 6.99 2.49
CA GLU A 120 -8.81 7.21 2.49
C GLU A 120 -9.45 6.85 3.84
N GLN A 121 -9.00 5.75 4.49
CA GLN A 121 -9.49 5.33 5.79
C GLN A 121 -9.05 6.24 6.94
N VAL A 122 -7.82 6.74 6.89
CA VAL A 122 -7.21 7.53 7.96
C VAL A 122 -7.61 9.00 7.87
N GLY A 123 -7.95 9.50 6.65
CA GLY A 123 -8.23 10.91 6.41
C GLY A 123 -7.04 11.80 6.76
N THR A 124 -7.29 12.94 7.39
CA THR A 124 -6.23 13.85 7.86
C THR A 124 -5.72 13.48 9.25
N GLY A 125 -6.41 12.58 9.97
CA GLY A 125 -6.14 12.23 11.37
C GLY A 125 -6.44 13.37 12.36
N GLU A 126 -7.20 14.36 11.94
CA GLU A 126 -7.60 15.47 12.79
C GLU A 126 -8.59 15.04 13.88
N ARG A 127 -8.57 15.77 15.00
CA ARG A 127 -9.48 15.49 16.14
C ARG A 127 -10.96 15.67 15.80
N SER A 128 -11.26 16.43 14.75
CA SER A 128 -12.61 16.66 14.23
C SER A 128 -13.21 15.43 13.57
N GLU A 129 -12.39 14.61 12.92
CA GLU A 129 -12.77 13.40 12.17
C GLU A 129 -12.90 12.15 13.07
N LYS A 130 -12.94 12.33 14.40
CA LYS A 130 -13.01 11.22 15.35
C LYS A 130 -14.24 10.34 15.14
N ILE A 131 -14.02 9.03 15.08
CA ILE A 131 -15.09 8.03 15.08
C ILE A 131 -15.43 7.58 16.50
N ARG A 132 -14.43 7.51 17.39
CA ARG A 132 -14.60 7.10 18.79
C ARG A 132 -13.74 7.91 19.72
N THR A 133 -14.24 8.17 20.94
CA THR A 133 -13.52 8.85 22.00
C THR A 133 -13.39 7.97 23.23
N TYR A 134 -12.17 7.84 23.73
CA TYR A 134 -11.81 7.13 24.96
C TYR A 134 -11.44 8.15 26.05
N ASN A 135 -12.26 8.28 27.07
CA ASN A 135 -12.06 9.21 28.18
C ASN A 135 -11.71 8.45 29.44
N TYR A 136 -10.44 8.38 29.77
CA TYR A 136 -9.93 7.64 30.92
C TYR A 136 -10.37 8.23 32.27
N PRO A 137 -10.31 9.56 32.51
CA PRO A 137 -10.76 10.14 33.76
C PRO A 137 -12.23 9.87 34.12
N GLN A 138 -13.07 9.69 33.08
CA GLN A 138 -14.50 9.42 33.25
C GLN A 138 -14.88 7.95 33.07
N ASN A 139 -13.90 7.08 32.84
CA ASN A 139 -14.12 5.66 32.47
C ASN A 139 -15.15 5.47 31.34
N ARG A 140 -15.12 6.34 30.32
CA ARG A 140 -16.17 6.47 29.32
C ARG A 140 -15.62 6.25 27.90
N VAL A 141 -16.36 5.50 27.10
CA VAL A 141 -16.18 5.38 25.65
C VAL A 141 -17.40 5.95 24.94
N THR A 142 -17.18 6.79 23.95
CA THR A 142 -18.25 7.33 23.10
C THR A 142 -17.94 6.99 21.65
N ASP A 143 -18.81 6.22 21.01
CA ASP A 143 -18.79 6.00 19.57
C ASP A 143 -19.64 7.08 18.89
N HIS A 144 -19.01 7.88 18.04
CA HIS A 144 -19.67 9.01 17.37
C HIS A 144 -20.39 8.60 16.08
N GLN A 145 -20.21 7.38 15.60
CA GLN A 145 -20.90 6.86 14.41
C GLN A 145 -22.36 6.51 14.73
N VAL A 146 -22.58 5.99 15.94
CA VAL A 146 -23.89 5.51 16.42
C VAL A 146 -24.42 6.29 17.63
N ASP A 147 -23.74 7.36 18.05
CA ASP A 147 -24.02 8.15 19.23
C ASP A 147 -24.17 7.32 20.54
N LEU A 148 -23.42 6.21 20.61
CA LEU A 148 -23.42 5.32 21.78
C LEU A 148 -22.37 5.76 22.81
N THR A 149 -22.78 5.85 24.06
CA THR A 149 -21.87 6.16 25.17
C THR A 149 -21.94 5.08 26.25
N LEU A 150 -20.79 4.49 26.58
CA LEU A 150 -20.64 3.45 27.59
C LEU A 150 -19.70 3.92 28.71
N GLN A 151 -20.07 3.69 29.96
CA GLN A 151 -19.24 4.00 31.15
C GLN A 151 -18.51 2.76 31.64
N LYS A 152 -17.79 2.09 30.74
CA LYS A 152 -17.04 0.86 31.00
C LYS A 152 -15.77 0.77 30.17
N LEU A 153 -15.00 1.87 30.08
CA LEU A 153 -13.77 1.94 29.29
C LEU A 153 -12.81 0.80 29.59
N GLU A 154 -12.62 0.44 30.85
CA GLU A 154 -11.73 -0.64 31.27
C GLU A 154 -12.09 -1.98 30.63
N PHE A 155 -13.38 -2.31 30.61
CA PHE A 155 -13.86 -3.56 29.97
C PHE A 155 -13.70 -3.52 28.44
N VAL A 156 -13.98 -2.36 27.84
CA VAL A 156 -13.78 -2.16 26.39
C VAL A 156 -12.30 -2.35 26.02
N MET A 157 -11.38 -1.86 26.84
CA MET A 157 -9.93 -2.05 26.61
C MET A 157 -9.48 -3.51 26.82
N LEU A 158 -10.25 -4.32 27.55
CA LEU A 158 -10.04 -5.76 27.70
C LEU A 158 -10.72 -6.59 26.60
N GLY A 159 -11.44 -5.95 25.67
CA GLY A 159 -12.06 -6.61 24.52
C GLY A 159 -13.58 -6.76 24.59
N ASP A 160 -14.26 -6.21 25.60
CA ASP A 160 -15.73 -6.18 25.67
C ASP A 160 -16.27 -5.12 24.71
N LEU A 161 -16.40 -5.49 23.43
CA LEU A 161 -16.82 -4.62 22.33
C LEU A 161 -18.23 -4.93 21.81
N ASP A 162 -18.91 -5.96 22.33
CA ASP A 162 -20.13 -6.50 21.75
C ASP A 162 -21.24 -5.44 21.62
N GLU A 163 -21.48 -4.62 22.64
CA GLU A 163 -22.50 -3.56 22.57
C GLU A 163 -22.21 -2.51 21.47
N ILE A 164 -20.93 -2.21 21.23
CA ILE A 164 -20.52 -1.25 20.21
C ILE A 164 -20.71 -1.89 18.82
N ILE A 165 -20.30 -3.14 18.66
CA ILE A 165 -20.40 -3.90 17.41
C ILE A 165 -21.87 -4.06 17.02
N ASP A 166 -22.73 -4.49 17.96
CA ASP A 166 -24.15 -4.68 17.74
C ASP A 166 -24.83 -3.36 17.31
N ALA A 167 -24.53 -2.26 18.01
CA ALA A 167 -25.09 -0.95 17.67
C ALA A 167 -24.68 -0.48 16.26
N ILE A 168 -23.42 -0.71 15.85
CA ILE A 168 -22.92 -0.36 14.53
C ILE A 168 -23.59 -1.24 13.44
N GLN A 169 -23.69 -2.56 13.69
CA GLN A 169 -24.35 -3.48 12.76
C GLN A 169 -25.84 -3.17 12.59
N ASP A 170 -26.53 -2.79 13.66
CA ASP A 170 -27.92 -2.42 13.60
C ASP A 170 -28.16 -1.13 12.80
N GLN A 171 -27.20 -0.19 12.87
CA GLN A 171 -27.26 1.02 12.04
C GLN A 171 -26.98 0.72 10.57
N ASP A 172 -26.01 -0.12 10.28
CA ASP A 172 -25.67 -0.52 8.91
C ASP A 172 -26.83 -1.25 8.21
N ARG A 173 -27.60 -2.07 8.96
CA ARG A 173 -28.81 -2.75 8.44
C ARG A 173 -29.98 -1.81 8.16
N LYS A 174 -29.96 -0.60 8.72
CA LYS A 174 -31.04 0.40 8.53
C LYS A 174 -30.78 1.37 7.39
N GLN A 175 -29.55 1.38 6.86
CA GLN A 175 -29.16 2.13 5.66
C GLN A 175 -29.34 1.29 4.40
#